data_001d8db6c1719dd7180e1bfdbe98c8a3
#
_entry.id   001d8db6c1719dd7180e1bfdbe98c8a3
#
_cell.length_a   1.000
_cell.length_b   1.000
_cell.length_c   1.000
_cell.angle_alpha   90.00
_cell.angle_beta   90.00
_cell.angle_gamma   90.00
#
_symmetry.space_group_name_H-M   'P 1'
#
loop_
_entity.id
_entity.type
_entity.pdbx_description
1 polymer ?
#
loop_
_entity_poly.entity_id
_entity_poly.type
_entity_poly.pdbx_seq_one_letter_code
_entity_poly.pdbx_strand_id
1 'polypeptide(L)'
;AIDDSADYLENADRFGELYPEVEQVETVKITAYYPESADIEAITKQVNERLAELTDFGLETGDIHLATQELVEEDWAENWKKYYEPARITHDLTIVPSWTDYEASVGEKIIKLDPGMAFGTGTHPTTKMSLFALEQVLRGGETVIDVGTGSGVLSIASSLLGAKEIYAYDLDDVAVRVA
;
A
#
# COMPACT_ATOMS: atom_id res chain seq x y z
N ALA A 1 -10.67 -4.06 -8.99
CA ALA A 1 -11.01 -3.49 -7.69
C ALA A 1 -12.52 -3.23 -7.63
N ILE A 2 -13.11 -3.39 -6.49
CA ILE A 2 -14.50 -3.03 -6.20
C ILE A 2 -14.42 -1.89 -5.20
N ASP A 3 -15.06 -0.79 -5.51
CA ASP A 3 -15.12 0.39 -4.66
C ASP A 3 -16.60 0.66 -4.36
N ASP A 4 -17.01 0.30 -3.15
CA ASP A 4 -18.36 0.48 -2.65
C ASP A 4 -18.30 1.40 -1.43
N SER A 5 -18.92 2.57 -1.52
CA SER A 5 -18.95 3.53 -0.43
C SER A 5 -19.70 3.00 0.81
N ALA A 6 -20.61 2.05 0.64
CA ALA A 6 -21.34 1.44 1.75
C ALA A 6 -20.42 0.62 2.66
N ASP A 7 -19.39 -0.03 2.11
CA ASP A 7 -18.41 -0.81 2.87
C ASP A 7 -17.62 0.06 3.88
N TYR A 8 -17.40 1.34 3.55
CA TYR A 8 -16.72 2.29 4.43
C TYR A 8 -17.64 2.77 5.57
N LEU A 9 -18.93 2.87 5.32
CA LEU A 9 -19.89 3.34 6.31
C LEU A 9 -20.29 2.25 7.32
N GLU A 10 -20.47 1.02 6.87
CA GLU A 10 -20.81 -0.12 7.75
C GLU A 10 -19.64 -0.52 8.68
N ASN A 11 -18.42 -0.19 8.33
CA ASN A 11 -17.21 -0.55 9.07
C ASN A 11 -16.59 0.60 9.89
N ALA A 12 -17.29 1.74 10.02
CA ALA A 12 -16.81 2.93 10.75
C ALA A 12 -16.43 2.66 12.23
N ASP A 13 -16.92 1.58 12.83
CA ASP A 13 -16.64 1.18 14.21
C ASP A 13 -15.42 0.22 14.34
N ARG A 14 -14.71 -0.10 13.27
CA ARG A 14 -13.50 -0.94 13.36
C ARG A 14 -12.34 -0.14 13.87
N PHE A 15 -11.83 -0.55 15.02
CA PHE A 15 -10.71 0.01 15.76
C PHE A 15 -9.51 0.38 14.86
N GLY A 16 -9.17 1.66 14.81
CA GLY A 16 -7.82 2.14 14.45
C GLY A 16 -7.57 2.43 12.97
N GLU A 17 -8.53 2.31 12.09
CA GLU A 17 -8.40 2.75 10.70
C GLU A 17 -9.05 4.12 10.51
N LEU A 18 -8.25 5.11 10.07
CA LEU A 18 -8.76 6.38 9.58
C LEU A 18 -9.29 6.13 8.16
N TYR A 19 -10.60 6.01 8.04
CA TYR A 19 -11.23 6.00 6.72
C TYR A 19 -11.24 7.43 6.16
N PRO A 20 -10.96 7.61 4.87
CA PRO A 20 -11.16 8.90 4.22
C PRO A 20 -12.64 9.32 4.37
N GLU A 21 -12.90 10.62 4.48
CA GLU A 21 -14.27 11.14 4.36
C GLU A 21 -14.80 10.75 2.98
N VAL A 22 -15.64 9.73 2.93
CA VAL A 22 -16.24 9.24 1.69
C VAL A 22 -17.63 9.84 1.60
N GLU A 23 -17.88 10.65 0.57
CA GLU A 23 -19.24 11.04 0.20
C GLU A 23 -20.02 9.77 -0.15
N GLN A 24 -21.22 9.63 0.44
CA GLN A 24 -22.09 8.51 0.16
C GLN A 24 -22.54 8.57 -1.31
N VAL A 25 -22.04 7.66 -2.13
CA VAL A 25 -22.39 7.56 -3.55
C VAL A 25 -23.29 6.35 -3.71
N GLU A 26 -24.45 6.52 -4.32
CA GLU A 26 -25.40 5.42 -4.60
C GLU A 26 -24.90 4.46 -5.71
N THR A 27 -23.64 4.54 -6.08
CA THR A 27 -23.07 3.76 -7.18
C THR A 27 -21.85 2.95 -6.73
N VAL A 28 -21.82 1.69 -7.14
CA VAL A 28 -20.65 0.80 -6.96
C VAL A 28 -19.79 0.89 -8.21
N LYS A 29 -18.48 1.16 -8.04
CA LYS A 29 -17.51 1.19 -9.12
C LYS A 29 -16.70 -0.09 -9.13
N ILE A 30 -16.78 -0.85 -10.22
CA ILE A 30 -15.98 -2.05 -10.44
C ILE A 30 -14.94 -1.76 -11.51
N THR A 31 -13.65 -1.89 -11.18
CA THR A 31 -12.55 -1.64 -12.11
C THR A 31 -11.76 -2.93 -12.35
N ALA A 32 -11.58 -3.28 -13.63
CA ALA A 32 -10.74 -4.38 -14.05
C ALA A 32 -9.62 -3.87 -14.97
N TYR A 33 -8.44 -4.47 -14.83
CA TYR A 33 -7.24 -4.09 -15.59
C TYR A 33 -6.88 -5.22 -16.54
N TYR A 34 -6.55 -4.87 -17.76
CA TYR A 34 -6.15 -5.80 -18.81
C TYR A 34 -4.83 -5.36 -19.44
N PRO A 35 -3.99 -6.30 -19.92
CA PRO A 35 -2.77 -5.93 -20.62
C PRO A 35 -3.09 -5.28 -21.98
N GLU A 36 -2.18 -4.48 -22.50
CA GLU A 36 -2.31 -3.80 -23.81
C GLU A 36 -2.66 -4.75 -24.96
N SER A 37 -2.22 -6.01 -24.88
CA SER A 37 -2.50 -7.04 -25.87
C SER A 37 -3.92 -7.59 -25.83
N ALA A 38 -4.75 -7.19 -24.87
CA ALA A 38 -6.11 -7.71 -24.73
C ALA A 38 -7.06 -7.05 -25.73
N ASP A 39 -7.98 -7.85 -26.29
CA ASP A 39 -9.06 -7.34 -27.15
C ASP A 39 -10.16 -6.73 -26.26
N ILE A 40 -10.04 -5.43 -26.00
CA ILE A 40 -10.96 -4.68 -25.14
C ILE A 40 -12.37 -4.62 -25.72
N GLU A 41 -12.53 -4.60 -27.06
CA GLU A 41 -13.85 -4.60 -27.70
C GLU A 41 -14.57 -5.93 -27.43
N ALA A 42 -13.88 -7.05 -27.61
CA ALA A 42 -14.43 -8.37 -27.34
C ALA A 42 -14.78 -8.55 -25.85
N ILE A 43 -13.92 -8.08 -24.95
CA ILE A 43 -14.16 -8.13 -23.48
C ILE A 43 -15.38 -7.27 -23.12
N THR A 44 -15.46 -6.04 -23.60
CA THR A 44 -16.57 -5.13 -23.34
C THR A 44 -17.90 -5.72 -23.81
N LYS A 45 -17.90 -6.33 -24.99
CA LYS A 45 -19.07 -7.02 -25.53
C LYS A 45 -19.48 -8.19 -24.64
N GLN A 46 -18.54 -9.03 -24.22
CA GLN A 46 -18.81 -10.17 -23.35
C GLN A 46 -19.33 -9.72 -21.98
N VAL A 47 -18.78 -8.66 -21.41
CA VAL A 47 -19.26 -8.10 -20.13
C VAL A 47 -20.70 -7.61 -20.27
N ASN A 48 -21.03 -6.87 -21.33
CA ASN A 48 -22.41 -6.41 -21.57
C ASN A 48 -23.39 -7.58 -21.74
N GLU A 49 -23.00 -8.63 -22.47
CA GLU A 49 -23.82 -9.83 -22.65
C GLU A 49 -24.09 -10.51 -21.30
N ARG A 50 -23.06 -10.67 -20.48
CA ARG A 50 -23.19 -11.27 -19.15
C ARG A 50 -24.00 -10.43 -18.18
N LEU A 51 -23.87 -9.13 -18.22
CA LEU A 51 -24.67 -8.22 -17.40
C LEU A 51 -26.15 -8.26 -17.78
N ALA A 52 -26.46 -8.40 -19.07
CA ALA A 52 -27.84 -8.57 -19.54
C ALA A 52 -28.47 -9.89 -19.06
N GLU A 53 -27.70 -10.95 -18.95
CA GLU A 53 -28.16 -12.25 -18.44
C GLU A 53 -28.57 -12.19 -16.93
N LEU A 54 -28.08 -11.22 -16.15
CA LEU A 54 -28.38 -11.12 -14.72
C LEU A 54 -29.87 -10.93 -14.45
N THR A 55 -30.57 -10.24 -15.34
CA THR A 55 -32.03 -10.07 -15.23
C THR A 55 -32.79 -11.40 -15.37
N ASP A 56 -32.26 -12.36 -16.13
CA ASP A 56 -32.86 -13.68 -16.28
C ASP A 56 -32.77 -14.49 -14.98
N PHE A 57 -31.83 -14.16 -14.12
CA PHE A 57 -31.68 -14.71 -12.78
C PHE A 57 -32.45 -13.96 -11.68
N GLY A 58 -33.24 -12.95 -12.07
CA GLY A 58 -34.05 -12.15 -11.15
C GLY A 58 -33.25 -11.12 -10.35
N LEU A 59 -32.06 -10.75 -10.81
CA LEU A 59 -31.24 -9.71 -10.19
C LEU A 59 -31.55 -8.36 -10.83
N GLU A 60 -31.85 -7.37 -10.00
CA GLU A 60 -32.01 -5.98 -10.43
C GLU A 60 -30.61 -5.33 -10.50
N THR A 61 -30.17 -4.96 -11.70
CA THR A 61 -28.82 -4.45 -11.93
C THR A 61 -28.70 -2.93 -11.89
N GLY A 62 -29.86 -2.22 -11.79
CA GLY A 62 -29.85 -0.76 -11.88
C GLY A 62 -29.31 -0.23 -13.21
N ASP A 63 -28.88 1.02 -13.21
CA ASP A 63 -28.26 1.65 -14.38
C ASP A 63 -26.78 1.31 -14.44
N ILE A 64 -26.39 0.57 -15.47
CA ILE A 64 -24.99 0.13 -15.66
C ILE A 64 -24.32 1.02 -16.71
N HIS A 65 -23.20 1.63 -16.32
CA HIS A 65 -22.33 2.37 -17.22
C HIS A 65 -20.98 1.66 -17.37
N LEU A 66 -20.66 1.21 -18.58
CA LEU A 66 -19.35 0.69 -18.92
C LEU A 66 -18.51 1.80 -19.57
N ALA A 67 -17.32 2.02 -19.05
CA ALA A 67 -16.33 2.92 -19.62
C ALA A 67 -14.99 2.20 -19.73
N THR A 68 -14.26 2.44 -20.80
CA THR A 68 -12.89 1.96 -20.99
C THR A 68 -11.96 3.16 -21.03
N GLN A 69 -10.83 3.03 -20.34
CA GLN A 69 -9.80 4.07 -20.32
C GLN A 69 -8.45 3.40 -20.56
N GLU A 70 -7.69 3.96 -21.46
CA GLU A 70 -6.29 3.57 -21.64
C GLU A 70 -5.47 4.16 -20.50
N LEU A 71 -4.71 3.30 -19.81
CA LEU A 71 -3.78 3.71 -18.77
C LEU A 71 -2.39 3.73 -19.41
N VAL A 72 -1.81 4.90 -19.52
CA VAL A 72 -0.42 5.04 -19.90
C VAL A 72 0.44 4.68 -18.69
N GLU A 73 1.36 3.73 -18.86
CA GLU A 73 2.20 3.17 -17.79
C GLU A 73 2.98 4.27 -17.04
N GLU A 74 3.39 5.33 -17.74
CA GLU A 74 4.06 6.50 -17.16
C GLU A 74 3.19 7.27 -16.17
N ASP A 75 1.90 7.44 -16.45
CA ASP A 75 0.98 8.16 -15.56
C ASP A 75 0.70 7.36 -14.28
N TRP A 76 0.69 6.05 -14.36
CA TRP A 76 0.48 5.19 -13.21
C TRP A 76 1.74 5.10 -12.33
N ALA A 77 2.92 4.97 -12.96
CA ALA A 77 4.20 4.88 -12.25
C ALA A 77 4.53 6.12 -11.40
N GLU A 78 4.01 7.29 -11.77
CA GLU A 78 4.28 8.55 -11.04
C GLU A 78 3.10 8.98 -10.13
N ASN A 79 1.85 8.66 -10.49
CA ASN A 79 0.69 9.14 -9.74
C ASN A 79 0.58 8.58 -8.33
N TRP A 80 0.98 7.33 -8.10
CA TRP A 80 0.94 6.73 -6.77
C TRP A 80 1.93 7.40 -5.80
N LYS A 81 3.04 7.96 -6.29
CA LYS A 81 4.02 8.68 -5.47
C LYS A 81 3.41 9.87 -4.72
N LYS A 82 2.39 10.51 -5.29
CA LYS A 82 1.71 11.67 -4.71
C LYS A 82 0.94 11.34 -3.42
N TYR A 83 0.62 10.07 -3.20
CA TYR A 83 -0.12 9.61 -2.02
C TYR A 83 0.80 9.20 -0.87
N TYR A 84 2.12 9.22 -1.10
CA TYR A 84 3.08 8.88 -0.06
C TYR A 84 3.74 10.14 0.48
N GLU A 85 3.37 10.47 1.71
CA GLU A 85 3.93 11.57 2.46
C GLU A 85 4.86 11.05 3.57
N PRO A 86 5.82 11.87 4.04
CA PRO A 86 6.60 11.54 5.22
C PRO A 86 5.70 11.22 6.41
N ALA A 87 5.92 10.10 7.05
CA ALA A 87 5.10 9.62 8.17
C ALA A 87 5.97 9.40 9.42
N ARG A 88 5.71 10.15 10.47
CA ARG A 88 6.33 9.91 11.78
C ARG A 88 5.67 8.69 12.40
N ILE A 89 6.45 7.65 12.62
CA ILE A 89 5.95 6.34 13.07
C ILE A 89 6.08 6.21 14.59
N THR A 90 7.23 6.61 15.14
CA THR A 90 7.52 6.55 16.58
C THR A 90 8.02 7.90 17.09
N HIS A 91 8.55 7.94 18.30
CA HIS A 91 9.16 9.16 18.82
C HIS A 91 10.40 9.58 18.00
N ASP A 92 11.25 8.61 17.62
CA ASP A 92 12.52 8.86 16.95
C ASP A 92 12.54 8.51 15.48
N LEU A 93 11.59 7.70 14.98
CA LEU A 93 11.62 7.16 13.61
C LEU A 93 10.55 7.79 12.72
N THR A 94 10.99 8.31 11.57
CA THR A 94 10.13 8.83 10.51
C THR A 94 10.46 8.10 9.21
N ILE A 95 9.44 7.62 8.51
CA ILE A 95 9.57 7.04 7.17
C ILE A 95 9.36 8.14 6.16
N VAL A 96 10.28 8.26 5.22
CA VAL A 96 10.27 9.28 4.18
C VAL A 96 10.46 8.60 2.83
N PRO A 97 9.58 8.84 1.84
CA PRO A 97 9.81 8.38 0.47
C PRO A 97 11.14 8.91 -0.08
N SER A 98 11.89 8.10 -0.84
CA SER A 98 13.23 8.46 -1.31
C SER A 98 13.26 9.72 -2.19
N TRP A 99 12.16 9.99 -2.89
CA TRP A 99 11.99 11.17 -3.77
C TRP A 99 11.54 12.44 -3.04
N THR A 100 11.30 12.36 -1.73
CA THR A 100 10.82 13.52 -0.96
C THR A 100 11.98 14.20 -0.24
N ASP A 101 12.09 15.52 -0.42
CA ASP A 101 12.97 16.35 0.38
C ASP A 101 12.35 16.52 1.78
N TYR A 102 13.09 16.13 2.79
CA TYR A 102 12.63 16.18 4.17
C TYR A 102 13.74 16.66 5.10
N GLU A 103 13.45 17.69 5.88
CA GLU A 103 14.35 18.18 6.92
C GLU A 103 14.03 17.54 8.25
N ALA A 104 14.96 16.71 8.73
CA ALA A 104 14.80 16.00 10.00
C ALA A 104 14.89 16.97 11.20
N SER A 105 14.03 16.76 12.18
CA SER A 105 14.11 17.43 13.48
C SER A 105 15.29 16.89 14.30
N VAL A 106 15.70 17.63 15.33
CA VAL A 106 16.80 17.21 16.20
C VAL A 106 16.46 15.88 16.88
N GLY A 107 17.32 14.88 16.69
CA GLY A 107 17.14 13.53 17.24
C GLY A 107 16.28 12.59 16.40
N GLU A 108 15.65 13.08 15.34
CA GLU A 108 14.83 12.29 14.45
C GLU A 108 15.69 11.43 13.52
N LYS A 109 15.34 10.16 13.37
CA LYS A 109 16.01 9.18 12.52
C LYS A 109 15.14 8.89 11.31
N ILE A 110 15.70 9.11 10.12
CA ILE A 110 14.95 9.01 8.88
C ILE A 110 15.21 7.66 8.21
N ILE A 111 14.12 6.93 7.97
CA ILE A 111 14.11 5.72 7.15
C ILE A 111 13.67 6.13 5.75
N LYS A 112 14.59 6.16 4.79
CA LYS A 112 14.25 6.40 3.38
C LYS A 112 13.84 5.08 2.73
N LEU A 113 12.63 5.02 2.19
CA LEU A 113 12.08 3.86 1.50
C LEU A 113 11.45 4.24 0.17
N ASP A 114 11.54 3.32 -0.79
CA ASP A 114 10.76 3.34 -2.03
C ASP A 114 9.56 2.41 -1.89
N PRO A 115 8.35 2.93 -1.55
CA PRO A 115 7.15 2.12 -1.52
C PRO A 115 6.86 1.60 -2.94
N GLY A 116 6.61 0.31 -3.10
CA GLY A 116 6.13 -0.27 -4.36
C GLY A 116 6.91 -1.44 -4.92
N MET A 117 8.17 -1.67 -4.54
CA MET A 117 8.97 -2.79 -5.04
C MET A 117 8.94 -4.03 -4.13
N ALA A 118 8.72 -3.86 -2.81
CA ALA A 118 8.62 -4.94 -1.86
C ALA A 118 7.54 -4.64 -0.80
N PHE A 119 7.03 -5.68 -0.14
CA PHE A 119 6.09 -5.53 0.96
C PHE A 119 6.76 -4.81 2.13
N GLY A 120 6.02 -3.87 2.76
CA GLY A 120 6.51 -3.14 3.93
C GLY A 120 6.76 -1.65 3.63
N THR A 121 5.73 -0.93 3.15
CA THR A 121 5.79 0.54 2.98
C THR A 121 5.99 1.31 4.29
N GLY A 122 6.00 0.60 5.42
CA GLY A 122 6.16 1.15 6.76
C GLY A 122 4.89 1.75 7.37
N THR A 123 3.85 1.98 6.59
CA THR A 123 2.59 2.57 7.07
C THR A 123 1.59 1.54 7.60
N HIS A 124 1.78 0.26 7.26
CA HIS A 124 0.90 -0.81 7.74
C HIS A 124 0.97 -0.92 9.28
N PRO A 125 -0.16 -1.14 9.98
CA PRO A 125 -0.20 -1.22 11.45
C PRO A 125 0.80 -2.19 12.06
N THR A 126 1.00 -3.37 11.47
CA THR A 126 1.97 -4.36 11.97
C THR A 126 3.41 -3.84 11.89
N THR A 127 3.77 -3.16 10.81
CA THR A 127 5.10 -2.57 10.65
C THR A 127 5.32 -1.45 11.67
N LYS A 128 4.33 -0.58 11.87
CA LYS A 128 4.37 0.48 12.89
C LYS A 128 4.58 -0.09 14.29
N MET A 129 3.82 -1.14 14.64
CA MET A 129 3.96 -1.81 15.95
C MET A 129 5.34 -2.45 16.12
N SER A 130 5.89 -3.06 15.07
CA SER A 130 7.24 -3.65 15.10
C SER A 130 8.32 -2.58 15.26
N LEU A 131 8.21 -1.45 14.55
CA LEU A 131 9.12 -0.31 14.69
C LEU A 131 9.06 0.29 16.11
N PHE A 132 7.85 0.43 16.65
CA PHE A 132 7.67 0.88 18.03
C PHE A 132 8.31 -0.09 19.03
N ALA A 133 8.14 -1.41 18.84
CA ALA A 133 8.76 -2.42 19.70
C ALA A 133 10.29 -2.38 19.60
N LEU A 134 10.86 -2.24 18.40
CA LEU A 134 12.31 -2.09 18.21
C LEU A 134 12.87 -0.89 18.96
N GLU A 135 12.21 0.27 18.89
CA GLU A 135 12.62 1.48 19.61
C GLU A 135 12.60 1.26 21.14
N GLN A 136 11.67 0.43 21.65
CA GLN A 136 11.59 0.12 23.08
C GLN A 136 12.64 -0.90 23.56
N VAL A 137 13.09 -1.81 22.70
CA VAL A 137 13.98 -2.92 23.10
C VAL A 137 15.46 -2.67 22.78
N LEU A 138 15.76 -2.02 21.65
CA LEU A 138 17.16 -1.77 21.27
C LEU A 138 17.78 -0.68 22.15
N ARG A 139 19.00 -0.94 22.59
CA ARG A 139 19.80 -0.03 23.45
C ARG A 139 21.13 0.35 22.81
N GLY A 140 21.44 -0.25 21.68
CA GLY A 140 22.69 -0.12 20.94
C GLY A 140 23.67 -1.26 21.23
N GLY A 141 24.26 -1.78 20.17
CA GLY A 141 25.26 -2.87 20.24
C GLY A 141 24.69 -4.27 20.10
N GLU A 142 23.39 -4.44 19.91
CA GLU A 142 22.75 -5.75 19.71
C GLU A 142 23.06 -6.33 18.32
N THR A 143 22.94 -7.65 18.24
CA THR A 143 22.83 -8.37 16.95
C THR A 143 21.35 -8.63 16.67
N VAL A 144 20.89 -8.23 15.51
CA VAL A 144 19.49 -8.35 15.06
C VAL A 144 19.41 -9.35 13.91
N ILE A 145 18.39 -10.20 13.94
CA ILE A 145 18.03 -11.08 12.83
C ILE A 145 16.63 -10.73 12.37
N ASP A 146 16.52 -10.32 11.10
CA ASP A 146 15.26 -9.92 10.45
C ASP A 146 14.88 -11.00 9.44
N VAL A 147 13.82 -11.76 9.75
CA VAL A 147 13.37 -12.88 8.92
C VAL A 147 12.09 -12.47 8.20
N GLY A 148 12.15 -12.45 6.87
CA GLY A 148 11.10 -11.87 6.03
C GLY A 148 11.26 -10.34 5.97
N THR A 149 12.46 -9.87 5.65
CA THR A 149 12.83 -8.46 5.75
C THR A 149 12.00 -7.54 4.82
N GLY A 150 11.48 -8.08 3.71
CA GLY A 150 10.70 -7.33 2.73
C GLY A 150 11.48 -6.12 2.20
N SER A 151 10.99 -4.92 2.49
CA SER A 151 11.65 -3.65 2.12
C SER A 151 12.91 -3.31 2.94
N GLY A 152 13.27 -4.14 3.92
CA GLY A 152 14.37 -3.85 4.83
C GLY A 152 14.03 -2.85 5.94
N VAL A 153 12.80 -2.40 6.05
CA VAL A 153 12.40 -1.30 6.96
C VAL A 153 12.78 -1.55 8.42
N LEU A 154 12.61 -2.79 8.92
CA LEU A 154 12.98 -3.13 10.31
C LEU A 154 14.49 -3.23 10.49
N SER A 155 15.20 -3.73 9.47
CA SER A 155 16.66 -3.77 9.44
C SER A 155 17.27 -2.37 9.42
N ILE A 156 16.75 -1.46 8.59
CA ILE A 156 17.17 -0.06 8.53
C ILE A 156 16.92 0.62 9.89
N ALA A 157 15.72 0.44 10.45
CA ALA A 157 15.38 0.98 11.77
C ALA A 157 16.34 0.47 12.84
N SER A 158 16.64 -0.83 12.86
CA SER A 158 17.57 -1.43 13.81
C SER A 158 18.97 -0.81 13.72
N SER A 159 19.45 -0.54 12.50
CA SER A 159 20.73 0.14 12.28
C SER A 159 20.71 1.56 12.84
N LEU A 160 19.66 2.32 12.56
CA LEU A 160 19.49 3.69 13.04
C LEU A 160 19.35 3.75 14.57
N LEU A 161 18.81 2.71 15.19
CA LEU A 161 18.68 2.57 16.65
C LEU A 161 19.97 2.06 17.31
N GLY A 162 21.02 1.76 16.54
CA GLY A 162 22.35 1.46 17.04
C GLY A 162 22.67 -0.02 17.16
N ALA A 163 21.94 -0.92 16.52
CA ALA A 163 22.32 -2.31 16.42
C ALA A 163 23.71 -2.44 15.78
N LYS A 164 24.54 -3.38 16.29
CA LYS A 164 25.92 -3.59 15.85
C LYS A 164 26.00 -4.44 14.59
N GLU A 165 25.19 -5.48 14.53
CA GLU A 165 25.16 -6.43 13.44
C GLU A 165 23.72 -6.74 13.07
N ILE A 166 23.42 -6.78 11.78
CA ILE A 166 22.06 -7.03 11.29
C ILE A 166 22.15 -8.09 10.19
N TYR A 167 21.39 -9.15 10.33
CA TYR A 167 21.24 -10.23 9.36
C TYR A 167 19.79 -10.23 8.87
N ALA A 168 19.59 -9.78 7.62
CA ALA A 168 18.30 -9.72 6.97
C ALA A 168 18.12 -10.87 5.99
N TYR A 169 16.99 -11.55 6.04
CA TYR A 169 16.68 -12.68 5.17
C TYR A 169 15.30 -12.54 4.58
N ASP A 170 15.15 -12.91 3.31
CA ASP A 170 13.86 -13.06 2.67
C ASP A 170 13.87 -14.26 1.71
N LEU A 171 12.68 -14.84 1.44
CA LEU A 171 12.52 -15.90 0.45
C LEU A 171 12.32 -15.33 -0.96
N ASP A 172 11.90 -14.06 -1.06
CA ASP A 172 11.70 -13.37 -2.31
C ASP A 172 13.00 -12.71 -2.78
N ASP A 173 13.50 -13.16 -3.93
CA ASP A 173 14.69 -12.58 -4.57
C ASP A 173 14.56 -11.08 -4.88
N VAL A 174 13.33 -10.57 -5.07
CA VAL A 174 13.09 -9.14 -5.29
C VAL A 174 13.31 -8.39 -3.99
N ALA A 175 12.76 -8.88 -2.88
CA ALA A 175 12.97 -8.30 -1.56
C ALA A 175 14.45 -8.23 -1.21
N VAL A 176 15.20 -9.34 -1.40
CA VAL A 176 16.65 -9.40 -1.13
C VAL A 176 17.48 -8.38 -1.95
N ARG A 177 16.99 -7.99 -3.13
CA ARG A 177 17.71 -7.01 -3.98
C ARG A 177 17.42 -5.56 -3.62
N VAL A 178 16.25 -5.28 -3.04
CA VAL A 178 15.81 -3.91 -2.75
C VAL A 178 16.01 -3.51 -1.29
N ALA A 179 16.13 -4.47 -0.38
CA ALA A 179 16.52 -4.26 1.01
C ALA A 179 18.02 -3.98 1.11
#